data_97153b82c87f46a2daa36cc821c02531
#
_entry.id   97153b82c87f46a2daa36cc821c02531
#
_cell.length_a   1.000
_cell.length_b   1.000
_cell.length_c   1.000
_cell.angle_alpha   90.00
_cell.angle_beta   90.00
_cell.angle_gamma   90.00
#
_symmetry.space_group_name_H-M   'P 1'
#
loop_
_entity.id
_entity.type
_entity.pdbx_description
1 polymer ?
#
loop_
_entity_poly.entity_id
_entity_poly.type
_entity_poly.pdbx_seq_one_letter_code
_entity_poly.pdbx_strand_id
1 'polypeptide(L)'
;SDLHLIDGGIVEGRILGHELAGRTSDGTAVAIEPVGRCGHCLNCEVGSWNHCDEMQAYGIFFDGGMAEQILVPAACLQPIPSGLDLSVAAIVEPLAVAVHGLHRVRPMQGERIAIIGAGPVGLALVAVCHAAGYAVDVAARHDHQRAAVERLGGSVGVGENYDIVFDAVGSPDTLRAAIGACGPRGRVGLVGSLWEPATIDVGICLQE
;
A
#
# COMPACT_ATOMS: atom_id res chain seq x y z
N SER A 1 4.45 8.44 -2.69
CA SER A 1 5.81 7.94 -2.32
C SER A 1 6.90 8.68 -3.09
N ASP A 2 6.83 8.78 -4.44
CA ASP A 2 7.92 9.37 -5.26
C ASP A 2 8.31 10.79 -4.84
N LEU A 3 7.37 11.65 -4.48
CA LEU A 3 7.68 13.00 -3.99
C LEU A 3 8.53 12.98 -2.72
N HIS A 4 8.24 12.11 -1.76
CA HIS A 4 9.05 11.96 -0.56
C HIS A 4 10.44 11.41 -0.85
N LEU A 5 10.58 10.55 -1.86
CA LEU A 5 11.89 10.04 -2.31
C LEU A 5 12.72 11.15 -2.95
N ILE A 6 12.09 12.05 -3.73
CA ILE A 6 12.72 13.22 -4.32
C ILE A 6 13.16 14.20 -3.23
N ASP A 7 12.25 14.57 -2.32
CA ASP A 7 12.50 15.52 -1.23
C ASP A 7 13.59 15.01 -0.29
N GLY A 8 13.66 13.69 -0.07
CA GLY A 8 14.70 13.02 0.73
C GLY A 8 16.04 12.82 0.00
N GLY A 9 16.16 13.19 -1.27
CA GLY A 9 17.40 13.00 -2.06
C GLY A 9 17.77 11.54 -2.34
N ILE A 10 16.84 10.59 -2.14
CA ILE A 10 17.11 9.14 -2.25
C ILE A 10 17.26 8.70 -3.71
N VAL A 11 16.62 9.42 -4.63
CA VAL A 11 16.47 9.04 -6.05
C VAL A 11 17.25 9.92 -7.02
N GLU A 12 18.25 10.66 -6.53
CA GLU A 12 19.06 11.54 -7.37
C GLU A 12 19.75 10.77 -8.52
N GLY A 13 19.52 11.24 -9.76
CA GLY A 13 20.09 10.62 -10.96
C GLY A 13 19.43 9.29 -11.38
N ARG A 14 18.27 8.91 -10.84
CA ARG A 14 17.56 7.68 -11.17
C ARG A 14 16.23 7.94 -11.89
N ILE A 15 15.79 6.95 -12.66
CA ILE A 15 14.45 6.93 -13.23
C ILE A 15 13.48 6.47 -12.14
N LEU A 16 12.44 7.26 -11.89
CA LEU A 16 11.40 6.95 -10.90
C LEU A 16 10.33 6.01 -11.46
N GLY A 17 9.36 5.68 -10.60
CA GLY A 17 8.15 4.94 -10.93
C GLY A 17 8.26 3.47 -10.57
N HIS A 18 7.40 3.02 -9.65
CA HIS A 18 7.31 1.65 -9.17
C HIS A 18 5.92 1.04 -9.32
N GLU A 19 4.94 1.82 -9.76
CA GLU A 19 3.60 1.35 -10.12
C GLU A 19 3.55 1.16 -11.64
N LEU A 20 3.85 -0.06 -12.13
CA LEU A 20 4.23 -0.30 -13.51
C LEU A 20 3.36 -1.33 -14.22
N ALA A 21 3.01 -1.04 -15.46
CA ALA A 21 2.46 -2.01 -16.40
C ALA A 21 3.05 -1.77 -17.79
N GLY A 22 3.12 -2.81 -18.59
CA GLY A 22 3.71 -2.74 -19.90
C GLY A 22 3.49 -3.99 -20.74
N ARG A 23 4.28 -4.12 -21.80
CA ARG A 23 4.31 -5.31 -22.64
C ARG A 23 5.73 -5.84 -22.70
N THR A 24 5.84 -7.15 -22.65
CA THR A 24 7.07 -7.87 -22.93
C THR A 24 7.41 -7.80 -24.43
N SER A 25 8.61 -8.21 -24.80
CA SER A 25 9.05 -8.20 -26.21
C SER A 25 8.20 -9.09 -27.14
N ASP A 26 7.54 -10.11 -26.60
CA ASP A 26 6.59 -10.95 -27.34
C ASP A 26 5.15 -10.40 -27.37
N GLY A 27 4.92 -9.22 -26.77
CA GLY A 27 3.63 -8.53 -26.75
C GLY A 27 2.72 -8.89 -25.58
N THR A 28 3.13 -9.77 -24.67
CA THR A 28 2.34 -10.15 -23.48
C THR A 28 2.15 -8.94 -22.57
N ALA A 29 0.90 -8.65 -22.19
CA ALA A 29 0.58 -7.58 -21.26
C ALA A 29 0.86 -8.02 -19.82
N VAL A 30 1.59 -7.19 -19.06
CA VAL A 30 2.03 -7.51 -17.70
C VAL A 30 1.90 -6.31 -16.78
N ALA A 31 1.58 -6.55 -15.50
CA ALA A 31 1.94 -5.68 -14.40
C ALA A 31 3.33 -6.09 -13.90
N ILE A 32 4.07 -5.15 -13.33
CA ILE A 32 5.44 -5.41 -12.87
C ILE A 32 5.46 -5.32 -11.34
N GLU A 33 5.89 -6.42 -10.70
CA GLU A 33 6.27 -6.41 -9.29
C GLU A 33 7.55 -5.59 -9.14
N PRO A 34 7.55 -4.45 -8.43
CA PRO A 34 8.72 -3.57 -8.38
C PRO A 34 9.83 -4.10 -7.46
N VAL A 35 9.65 -5.26 -6.85
CA VAL A 35 10.61 -5.87 -5.93
C VAL A 35 11.22 -7.12 -6.56
N GLY A 36 12.43 -6.97 -7.09
CA GLY A 36 13.26 -8.09 -7.55
C GLY A 36 13.89 -8.82 -6.36
N ARG A 37 14.11 -10.13 -6.54
CA ARG A 37 14.64 -11.02 -5.50
C ARG A 37 15.73 -11.95 -6.02
N CYS A 38 16.70 -12.34 -5.17
CA CYS A 38 17.78 -13.23 -5.54
C CYS A 38 17.33 -14.69 -5.73
N GLY A 39 16.29 -15.13 -5.03
CA GLY A 39 15.74 -16.50 -5.10
C GLY A 39 16.47 -17.56 -4.27
N HIS A 40 17.58 -17.22 -3.60
CA HIS A 40 18.43 -18.20 -2.91
C HIS A 40 18.81 -17.83 -1.47
N CYS A 41 18.49 -16.65 -0.96
CA CYS A 41 18.68 -16.32 0.45
C CYS A 41 17.60 -16.95 1.32
N LEU A 42 17.84 -17.03 2.63
CA LEU A 42 16.90 -17.63 3.57
C LEU A 42 15.49 -17.02 3.48
N ASN A 43 15.40 -15.70 3.34
CA ASN A 43 14.11 -14.99 3.19
C ASN A 43 13.36 -15.43 1.92
N CYS A 44 14.08 -15.65 0.82
CA CYS A 44 13.49 -16.19 -0.41
C CYS A 44 13.04 -17.64 -0.26
N GLU A 45 13.83 -18.49 0.39
CA GLU A 45 13.51 -19.90 0.62
C GLU A 45 12.24 -20.10 1.47
N VAL A 46 12.01 -19.22 2.46
CA VAL A 46 10.80 -19.27 3.31
C VAL A 46 9.63 -18.48 2.73
N GLY A 47 9.74 -17.94 1.50
CA GLY A 47 8.66 -17.19 0.84
C GLY A 47 8.50 -15.74 1.31
N SER A 48 9.44 -15.20 2.08
CA SER A 48 9.44 -13.81 2.58
C SER A 48 10.23 -12.90 1.64
N TRP A 49 9.85 -12.86 0.38
CA TRP A 49 10.61 -12.23 -0.70
C TRP A 49 10.81 -10.73 -0.53
N ASN A 50 9.84 -10.05 0.07
CA ASN A 50 9.91 -8.63 0.41
C ASN A 50 10.99 -8.31 1.47
N HIS A 51 11.64 -9.31 2.04
CA HIS A 51 12.79 -9.20 2.95
C HIS A 51 14.06 -9.85 2.33
N CYS A 52 14.11 -9.97 1.01
CA CYS A 52 15.27 -10.51 0.33
C CYS A 52 16.54 -9.72 0.66
N ASP A 53 17.64 -10.42 0.99
CA ASP A 53 18.91 -9.79 1.36
C ASP A 53 19.53 -9.00 0.20
N GLU A 54 19.21 -9.37 -1.05
CA GLU A 54 19.64 -8.73 -2.28
C GLU A 54 18.43 -8.09 -3.01
N MET A 55 17.53 -7.49 -2.26
CA MET A 55 16.31 -6.88 -2.81
C MET A 55 16.64 -5.76 -3.80
N GLN A 56 16.00 -5.82 -4.97
CA GLN A 56 16.05 -4.77 -5.98
C GLN A 56 14.70 -4.04 -6.02
N ALA A 57 14.64 -2.83 -5.48
CA ALA A 57 13.44 -2.01 -5.53
C ALA A 57 13.53 -1.06 -6.74
N TYR A 58 12.84 -1.42 -7.81
CA TYR A 58 12.77 -0.64 -9.05
C TYR A 58 11.95 0.64 -8.84
N GLY A 59 12.47 1.77 -9.31
CA GLY A 59 11.88 3.09 -9.09
C GLY A 59 12.16 3.70 -7.72
N ILE A 60 12.96 3.00 -6.87
CA ILE A 60 13.43 3.47 -5.56
C ILE A 60 14.95 3.39 -5.49
N PHE A 61 15.52 2.19 -5.46
CA PHE A 61 16.98 1.96 -5.40
C PHE A 61 17.59 1.58 -6.76
N PHE A 62 16.77 1.19 -7.72
CA PHE A 62 17.12 0.90 -9.11
C PHE A 62 16.23 1.72 -10.03
N ASP A 63 16.63 1.89 -11.29
CA ASP A 63 15.81 2.60 -12.27
C ASP A 63 14.42 1.99 -12.40
N GLY A 64 13.41 2.86 -12.43
CA GLY A 64 12.00 2.51 -12.50
C GLY A 64 11.42 2.65 -13.90
N GLY A 65 10.12 2.74 -13.99
CA GLY A 65 9.39 2.69 -15.25
C GLY A 65 8.78 3.99 -15.74
N MET A 66 9.17 5.15 -15.21
CA MET A 66 8.88 6.43 -15.87
C MET A 66 9.78 6.60 -17.11
N ALA A 67 9.78 5.58 -17.97
CA ALA A 67 10.58 5.44 -19.17
C ALA A 67 9.82 4.62 -20.22
N GLU A 68 10.28 4.67 -21.48
CA GLU A 68 9.69 3.86 -22.55
C GLU A 68 9.92 2.35 -22.35
N GLN A 69 11.01 1.99 -21.67
CA GLN A 69 11.42 0.60 -21.42
C GLN A 69 12.08 0.46 -20.05
N ILE A 70 11.89 -0.69 -19.44
CA ILE A 70 12.58 -1.08 -18.21
C ILE A 70 13.05 -2.54 -18.35
N LEU A 71 14.23 -2.85 -17.82
CA LEU A 71 14.74 -4.21 -17.73
C LEU A 71 14.52 -4.73 -16.29
N VAL A 72 13.74 -5.79 -16.16
CA VAL A 72 13.46 -6.45 -14.90
C VAL A 72 13.57 -7.96 -15.02
N PRO A 73 13.86 -8.70 -13.94
CA PRO A 73 13.81 -10.17 -13.93
C PRO A 73 12.43 -10.69 -14.36
N ALA A 74 12.41 -11.81 -15.07
CA ALA A 74 11.15 -12.44 -15.49
C ALA A 74 10.21 -12.76 -14.31
N ALA A 75 10.77 -13.02 -13.13
CA ALA A 75 10.00 -13.26 -11.89
C ALA A 75 9.18 -12.04 -11.43
N CYS A 76 9.52 -10.83 -11.89
CA CYS A 76 8.76 -9.60 -11.61
C CYS A 76 7.57 -9.40 -12.58
N LEU A 77 7.47 -10.18 -13.64
CA LEU A 77 6.44 -10.04 -14.66
C LEU A 77 5.18 -10.82 -14.24
N GLN A 78 4.08 -10.11 -13.99
CA GLN A 78 2.80 -10.68 -13.63
C GLN A 78 1.83 -10.51 -14.81
N PRO A 79 1.50 -11.57 -15.56
CA PRO A 79 0.53 -11.48 -16.64
C PRO A 79 -0.81 -10.95 -16.15
N ILE A 80 -1.36 -9.96 -16.84
CA ILE A 80 -2.68 -9.42 -16.50
C ILE A 80 -3.78 -10.23 -17.20
N PRO A 81 -4.96 -10.34 -16.60
CA PRO A 81 -6.09 -11.05 -17.22
C PRO A 81 -6.46 -10.48 -18.58
N SER A 82 -6.87 -11.34 -19.49
CA SER A 82 -7.39 -10.91 -20.81
C SER A 82 -8.60 -10.01 -20.64
N GLY A 83 -8.61 -8.88 -21.34
CA GLY A 83 -9.69 -7.90 -21.27
C GLY A 83 -9.47 -6.78 -20.24
N LEU A 84 -8.46 -6.86 -19.39
CA LEU A 84 -8.06 -5.73 -18.56
C LEU A 84 -7.26 -4.72 -19.41
N ASP A 85 -7.67 -3.45 -19.35
CA ASP A 85 -6.94 -2.38 -20.03
C ASP A 85 -5.57 -2.17 -19.39
N LEU A 86 -4.53 -2.21 -20.21
CA LEU A 86 -3.15 -2.00 -19.76
C LEU A 86 -2.95 -0.64 -19.07
N SER A 87 -3.71 0.38 -19.46
CA SER A 87 -3.64 1.72 -18.87
C SER A 87 -3.99 1.76 -17.38
N VAL A 88 -4.77 0.77 -16.89
CA VAL A 88 -5.13 0.66 -15.46
C VAL A 88 -4.35 -0.43 -14.74
N ALA A 89 -3.56 -1.23 -15.44
CA ALA A 89 -2.86 -2.36 -14.83
C ALA A 89 -1.75 -1.94 -13.85
N ALA A 90 -1.23 -0.72 -13.94
CA ALA A 90 -0.27 -0.17 -12.97
C ALA A 90 -0.86 -0.07 -11.54
N ILE A 91 -2.21 0.01 -11.40
CA ILE A 91 -2.89 0.03 -10.10
C ILE A 91 -2.73 -1.31 -9.35
N VAL A 92 -2.28 -2.36 -10.01
CA VAL A 92 -2.03 -3.67 -9.36
C VAL A 92 -1.05 -3.56 -8.20
N GLU A 93 -0.03 -2.68 -8.32
CA GLU A 93 0.94 -2.48 -7.25
C GLU A 93 0.29 -1.92 -5.96
N PRO A 94 -0.36 -0.74 -5.93
CA PRO A 94 -0.99 -0.24 -4.72
C PRO A 94 -2.15 -1.13 -4.21
N LEU A 95 -2.82 -1.87 -5.08
CA LEU A 95 -3.78 -2.89 -4.67
C LEU A 95 -3.09 -4.05 -3.95
N ALA A 96 -1.91 -4.48 -4.40
CA ALA A 96 -1.13 -5.52 -3.72
C ALA A 96 -0.70 -5.08 -2.31
N VAL A 97 -0.29 -3.81 -2.15
CA VAL A 97 -0.01 -3.21 -0.83
C VAL A 97 -1.25 -3.28 0.08
N ALA A 98 -2.41 -2.90 -0.45
CA ALA A 98 -3.67 -2.94 0.30
C ALA A 98 -4.08 -4.38 0.69
N VAL A 99 -3.98 -5.34 -0.23
CA VAL A 99 -4.24 -6.77 0.03
C VAL A 99 -3.29 -7.29 1.10
N HIS A 100 -1.98 -6.98 1.00
CA HIS A 100 -1.00 -7.38 2.00
C HIS A 100 -1.35 -6.79 3.37
N GLY A 101 -1.66 -5.50 3.45
CA GLY A 101 -2.09 -4.83 4.68
C GLY A 101 -3.30 -5.50 5.32
N LEU A 102 -4.34 -5.80 4.52
CA LEU A 102 -5.55 -6.50 4.99
C LEU A 102 -5.22 -7.90 5.52
N HIS A 103 -4.38 -8.66 4.83
CA HIS A 103 -3.94 -9.98 5.29
C HIS A 103 -3.13 -9.92 6.59
N ARG A 104 -2.34 -8.87 6.79
CA ARG A 104 -1.53 -8.72 8.02
C ARG A 104 -2.37 -8.45 9.25
N VAL A 105 -3.41 -7.65 9.14
CA VAL A 105 -4.31 -7.34 10.27
C VAL A 105 -5.33 -8.45 10.55
N ARG A 106 -5.56 -9.38 9.59
CA ARG A 106 -6.44 -10.54 9.72
C ARG A 106 -7.82 -10.18 10.25
N PRO A 107 -8.64 -9.41 9.51
CA PRO A 107 -9.95 -9.01 9.98
C PRO A 107 -10.86 -10.22 10.16
N MET A 108 -11.71 -10.14 11.19
CA MET A 108 -12.78 -11.11 11.41
C MET A 108 -14.12 -10.53 10.95
N GLN A 109 -15.06 -11.41 10.69
CA GLN A 109 -16.42 -10.99 10.31
C GLN A 109 -17.05 -10.13 11.42
N GLY A 110 -17.58 -8.97 11.04
CA GLY A 110 -18.23 -8.04 11.95
C GLY A 110 -17.30 -7.04 12.63
N GLU A 111 -15.99 -7.13 12.44
CA GLU A 111 -15.07 -6.10 12.93
C GLU A 111 -15.24 -4.78 12.18
N ARG A 112 -15.15 -3.68 12.92
CA ARG A 112 -15.21 -2.31 12.41
C ARG A 112 -13.83 -1.88 11.95
N ILE A 113 -13.75 -1.42 10.71
CA ILE A 113 -12.48 -1.00 10.08
C ILE A 113 -12.52 0.48 9.76
N ALA A 114 -11.48 1.22 10.13
CA ALA A 114 -11.26 2.59 9.69
C ALA A 114 -9.98 2.73 8.88
N ILE A 115 -9.95 3.74 8.02
CA ILE A 115 -8.78 4.10 7.20
C ILE A 115 -8.50 5.59 7.37
N ILE A 116 -7.31 5.95 7.83
CA ILE A 116 -6.85 7.32 7.93
C ILE A 116 -6.12 7.66 6.64
N GLY A 117 -6.73 8.53 5.83
CA GLY A 117 -6.21 8.98 4.54
C GLY A 117 -6.83 8.29 3.33
N ALA A 118 -7.20 9.10 2.35
CA ALA A 118 -7.81 8.69 1.08
C ALA A 118 -6.92 9.07 -0.12
N GLY A 119 -5.61 8.83 0.01
CA GLY A 119 -4.65 8.82 -1.08
C GLY A 119 -4.73 7.51 -1.87
N PRO A 120 -3.83 7.26 -2.84
CA PRO A 120 -3.86 6.05 -3.68
C PRO A 120 -3.95 4.75 -2.89
N VAL A 121 -3.09 4.58 -1.87
CA VAL A 121 -3.09 3.36 -1.02
C VAL A 121 -4.36 3.28 -0.16
N GLY A 122 -4.83 4.41 0.40
CA GLY A 122 -6.07 4.43 1.17
C GLY A 122 -7.29 4.06 0.33
N LEU A 123 -7.39 4.58 -0.90
CA LEU A 123 -8.45 4.21 -1.83
C LEU A 123 -8.34 2.74 -2.30
N ALA A 124 -7.12 2.23 -2.47
CA ALA A 124 -6.89 0.81 -2.74
C ALA A 124 -7.39 -0.07 -1.58
N LEU A 125 -7.13 0.34 -0.32
CA LEU A 125 -7.67 -0.34 0.87
C LEU A 125 -9.21 -0.33 0.88
N VAL A 126 -9.86 0.81 0.55
CA VAL A 126 -11.33 0.87 0.44
C VAL A 126 -11.84 -0.17 -0.56
N ALA A 127 -11.26 -0.20 -1.76
CA ALA A 127 -11.65 -1.13 -2.81
C ALA A 127 -11.45 -2.59 -2.40
N VAL A 128 -10.29 -2.92 -1.80
CA VAL A 128 -9.96 -4.28 -1.33
C VAL A 128 -10.87 -4.71 -0.18
N CYS A 129 -11.10 -3.87 0.82
CA CYS A 129 -12.00 -4.16 1.93
C CYS A 129 -13.43 -4.37 1.44
N HIS A 130 -13.93 -3.49 0.57
CA HIS A 130 -15.27 -3.61 -0.03
C HIS A 130 -15.42 -4.92 -0.81
N ALA A 131 -14.45 -5.26 -1.66
CA ALA A 131 -14.44 -6.51 -2.42
C ALA A 131 -14.39 -7.75 -1.51
N ALA A 132 -13.75 -7.65 -0.35
CA ALA A 132 -13.70 -8.70 0.67
C ALA A 132 -14.95 -8.74 1.59
N GLY A 133 -15.91 -7.84 1.40
CA GLY A 133 -17.17 -7.80 2.15
C GLY A 133 -17.08 -7.05 3.48
N TYR A 134 -16.05 -6.23 3.69
CA TYR A 134 -15.91 -5.38 4.88
C TYR A 134 -16.40 -3.96 4.59
N ALA A 135 -17.21 -3.41 5.50
CA ALA A 135 -17.52 -1.99 5.52
C ALA A 135 -16.34 -1.20 6.13
N VAL A 136 -16.05 -0.03 5.58
CA VAL A 136 -14.95 0.81 6.06
C VAL A 136 -15.38 2.26 6.18
N ASP A 137 -14.91 2.91 7.25
CA ASP A 137 -15.03 4.35 7.48
C ASP A 137 -13.69 5.04 7.18
N VAL A 138 -13.71 6.16 6.47
CA VAL A 138 -12.48 6.75 5.91
C VAL A 138 -12.35 8.23 6.25
N ALA A 139 -11.21 8.61 6.81
CA ALA A 139 -10.84 10.01 6.97
C ALA A 139 -10.28 10.56 5.64
N ALA A 140 -11.10 11.36 4.95
CA ALA A 140 -10.76 12.00 3.69
C ALA A 140 -10.76 13.52 3.81
N ARG A 141 -9.66 14.17 3.43
CA ARG A 141 -9.47 15.62 3.58
C ARG A 141 -10.19 16.43 2.52
N HIS A 142 -10.10 16.00 1.26
CA HIS A 142 -10.55 16.78 0.10
C HIS A 142 -11.83 16.20 -0.50
N ASP A 143 -12.66 17.03 -1.13
CA ASP A 143 -13.96 16.63 -1.69
C ASP A 143 -13.82 15.55 -2.77
N HIS A 144 -12.80 15.64 -3.64
CA HIS A 144 -12.55 14.62 -4.66
C HIS A 144 -12.19 13.25 -4.03
N GLN A 145 -11.51 13.24 -2.87
CA GLN A 145 -11.19 12.02 -2.13
C GLN A 145 -12.47 11.43 -1.51
N ARG A 146 -13.32 12.26 -0.91
CA ARG A 146 -14.61 11.85 -0.33
C ARG A 146 -15.48 11.18 -1.40
N ALA A 147 -15.64 11.85 -2.54
CA ALA A 147 -16.37 11.29 -3.68
C ALA A 147 -15.76 9.97 -4.20
N ALA A 148 -14.43 9.81 -4.15
CA ALA A 148 -13.77 8.56 -4.52
C ALA A 148 -14.04 7.45 -3.50
N VAL A 149 -13.99 7.73 -2.20
CA VAL A 149 -14.32 6.79 -1.11
C VAL A 149 -15.74 6.24 -1.31
N GLU A 150 -16.73 7.12 -1.50
CA GLU A 150 -18.14 6.73 -1.70
C GLU A 150 -18.32 5.87 -2.95
N ARG A 151 -17.68 6.23 -4.08
CA ARG A 151 -17.71 5.41 -5.30
C ARG A 151 -17.14 4.02 -5.14
N LEU A 152 -16.17 3.86 -4.24
CA LEU A 152 -15.53 2.57 -3.95
C LEU A 152 -16.24 1.77 -2.86
N GLY A 153 -17.37 2.28 -2.32
CA GLY A 153 -18.19 1.59 -1.34
C GLY A 153 -17.78 1.82 0.12
N GLY A 154 -16.94 2.81 0.40
CA GLY A 154 -16.61 3.26 1.76
C GLY A 154 -17.52 4.38 2.24
N SER A 155 -17.51 4.64 3.55
CA SER A 155 -18.20 5.76 4.21
C SER A 155 -17.19 6.84 4.61
N VAL A 156 -17.55 8.12 4.46
CA VAL A 156 -16.69 9.22 4.85
C VAL A 156 -16.92 9.60 6.32
N GLY A 157 -15.83 9.68 7.07
CA GLY A 157 -15.82 10.03 8.49
C GLY A 157 -15.28 8.88 9.34
N VAL A 158 -14.48 9.20 10.34
CA VAL A 158 -13.90 8.22 11.29
C VAL A 158 -14.31 8.65 12.70
N GLY A 159 -14.89 7.73 13.45
CA GLY A 159 -15.24 7.86 14.86
C GLY A 159 -14.19 7.21 15.77
N GLU A 160 -14.65 6.50 16.77
CA GLU A 160 -13.83 5.82 17.78
C GLU A 160 -14.24 4.34 17.92
N ASN A 161 -13.44 3.59 18.66
CA ASN A 161 -13.67 2.17 18.99
C ASN A 161 -13.70 1.24 17.76
N TYR A 162 -12.74 1.39 16.86
CA TYR A 162 -12.52 0.47 15.76
C TYR A 162 -11.67 -0.72 16.18
N ASP A 163 -11.97 -1.89 15.63
CA ASP A 163 -11.17 -3.11 15.82
C ASP A 163 -9.89 -3.06 14.98
N ILE A 164 -9.94 -2.36 13.86
CA ILE A 164 -8.80 -2.17 12.95
C ILE A 164 -8.78 -0.74 12.43
N VAL A 165 -7.62 -0.09 12.51
CA VAL A 165 -7.41 1.22 11.90
C VAL A 165 -6.16 1.16 11.01
N PHE A 166 -6.33 1.48 9.73
CA PHE A 166 -5.19 1.65 8.82
C PHE A 166 -4.73 3.11 8.79
N ASP A 167 -3.43 3.33 8.99
CA ASP A 167 -2.79 4.60 8.63
C ASP A 167 -2.23 4.48 7.22
N ALA A 168 -2.90 5.12 6.26
CA ALA A 168 -2.50 5.18 4.85
C ALA A 168 -1.83 6.50 4.45
N VAL A 169 -1.43 7.31 5.43
CA VAL A 169 -0.72 8.59 5.24
C VAL A 169 0.74 8.47 5.65
N GLY A 170 1.00 7.98 6.86
CA GLY A 170 2.35 7.82 7.39
C GLY A 170 2.94 9.13 7.92
N SER A 171 2.25 9.78 8.85
CA SER A 171 2.79 10.91 9.61
C SER A 171 2.65 10.67 11.12
N PRO A 172 3.44 11.37 11.97
CA PRO A 172 3.27 11.28 13.41
C PRO A 172 1.84 11.58 13.89
N ASP A 173 1.16 12.53 13.23
CA ASP A 173 -0.21 12.92 13.56
C ASP A 173 -1.22 11.86 13.16
N THR A 174 -1.09 11.27 11.98
CA THR A 174 -2.01 10.22 11.51
C THR A 174 -1.79 8.92 12.25
N LEU A 175 -0.57 8.60 12.66
CA LEU A 175 -0.30 7.47 13.54
C LEU A 175 -1.00 7.66 14.90
N ARG A 176 -0.88 8.86 15.53
CA ARG A 176 -1.61 9.16 16.78
C ARG A 176 -3.13 9.07 16.60
N ALA A 177 -3.64 9.61 15.49
CA ALA A 177 -5.07 9.52 15.18
C ALA A 177 -5.52 8.07 14.99
N ALA A 178 -4.73 7.22 14.34
CA ALA A 178 -5.04 5.81 14.16
C ALA A 178 -5.09 5.06 15.49
N ILE A 179 -4.10 5.29 16.38
CA ILE A 179 -4.09 4.68 17.71
C ILE A 179 -5.30 5.16 18.53
N GLY A 180 -5.60 6.48 18.52
CA GLY A 180 -6.72 7.05 19.27
C GLY A 180 -8.11 6.63 18.74
N ALA A 181 -8.22 6.21 17.48
CA ALA A 181 -9.46 5.71 16.91
C ALA A 181 -9.69 4.20 17.20
N CYS A 182 -8.63 3.47 17.59
CA CYS A 182 -8.75 2.06 17.99
C CYS A 182 -9.57 1.93 19.29
N GLY A 183 -10.37 0.90 19.37
CA GLY A 183 -10.97 0.42 20.61
C GLY A 183 -10.05 -0.56 21.34
N PRO A 184 -10.51 -1.08 22.49
CA PRO A 184 -9.80 -2.11 23.23
C PRO A 184 -9.42 -3.30 22.35
N ARG A 185 -8.16 -3.75 22.46
CA ARG A 185 -7.58 -4.82 21.63
C ARG A 185 -7.56 -4.54 20.13
N GLY A 186 -7.74 -3.26 19.72
CA GLY A 186 -7.68 -2.84 18.33
C GLY A 186 -6.28 -3.03 17.74
N ARG A 187 -6.23 -3.10 16.42
CA ARG A 187 -5.00 -3.31 15.63
C ARG A 187 -4.78 -2.13 14.71
N VAL A 188 -3.57 -1.58 14.70
CA VAL A 188 -3.18 -0.54 13.74
C VAL A 188 -2.37 -1.17 12.62
N GLY A 189 -2.84 -0.99 11.38
CA GLY A 189 -2.13 -1.37 10.17
C GLY A 189 -1.40 -0.16 9.57
N LEU A 190 -0.06 -0.15 9.62
CA LEU A 190 0.73 0.92 9.00
C LEU A 190 1.00 0.55 7.55
N VAL A 191 0.40 1.28 6.61
CA VAL A 191 0.60 1.12 5.16
C VAL A 191 1.14 2.38 4.51
N GLY A 192 0.96 3.53 5.15
CA GLY A 192 1.64 4.77 4.81
C GLY A 192 3.10 4.76 5.25
N SER A 193 4.00 5.31 4.43
CA SER A 193 5.42 5.39 4.75
C SER A 193 5.69 6.52 5.74
N LEU A 194 6.11 6.20 6.95
CA LEU A 194 6.48 7.17 7.99
C LEU A 194 7.96 7.57 7.81
N TRP A 195 8.21 8.81 7.39
CA TRP A 195 9.55 9.34 7.13
C TRP A 195 10.13 10.15 8.31
N GLU A 196 9.31 10.47 9.30
CA GLU A 196 9.68 11.22 10.48
C GLU A 196 9.56 10.35 11.73
N PRO A 197 10.41 10.53 12.76
CA PRO A 197 10.24 9.85 14.04
C PRO A 197 8.89 10.21 14.69
N ALA A 198 8.15 9.20 15.12
CA ALA A 198 6.91 9.39 15.86
C ALA A 198 7.06 8.98 17.33
N THR A 199 6.51 9.79 18.24
CA THR A 199 6.39 9.43 19.66
C THR A 199 5.02 8.82 19.90
N ILE A 200 5.00 7.63 20.48
CA ILE A 200 3.78 6.93 20.89
C ILE A 200 3.73 6.95 22.42
N ASP A 201 2.60 7.37 22.98
CA ASP A 201 2.32 7.18 24.40
C ASP A 201 1.93 5.71 24.63
N VAL A 202 2.91 4.94 25.13
CA VAL A 202 2.71 3.52 25.43
C VAL A 202 1.68 3.33 26.55
N GLY A 203 1.44 4.33 27.40
CA GLY A 203 0.41 4.30 28.44
C GLY A 203 -0.99 4.08 27.87
N ILE A 204 -1.29 4.63 26.70
CA ILE A 204 -2.57 4.41 26.00
C ILE A 204 -2.71 2.94 25.60
N CYS A 205 -1.61 2.31 25.16
CA CYS A 205 -1.63 0.90 24.73
C CYS A 205 -1.73 -0.08 25.91
N LEU A 206 -1.50 0.36 27.14
CA LEU A 206 -1.50 -0.48 28.34
C LEU A 206 -2.79 -0.36 29.18
N GLN A 207 -3.64 0.62 28.89
CA GLN A 207 -4.87 0.87 29.67
C GLN A 207 -6.03 -0.04 29.26
N GLU A 208 -5.80 -0.98 28.37
CA GLU A 208 -6.78 -1.86 27.77
C GLU A 208 -6.22 -3.30 27.65
#